data_7cee292a9ee3e3a052804a9a65a0f95f
#
_entry.id   7cee292a9ee3e3a052804a9a65a0f95f
#
_cell.length_a   1.000
_cell.length_b   1.000
_cell.length_c   1.000
_cell.angle_alpha   90.00
_cell.angle_beta   90.00
_cell.angle_gamma   90.00
#
_symmetry.space_group_name_H-M   'P 1'
#
loop_
_entity.id
_entity.type
_entity.pdbx_description
1 polymer ?
#
loop_
_entity_poly.entity_id
_entity_poly.type
_entity_poly.pdbx_seq_one_letter_code
_entity_poly.pdbx_strand_id
1 'polypeptide(L)'
;MLTGSVIRFRRHDAVCLGEIHGVSYVCRVIATTETTWHRADVPLSMIECSEAGLRPDVRVRCWPKAGVGGVVVGQLSGVTMARVIAAVKREAALRAFEDGWRLRDGRTER
;
A
#
# COMPACT_ATOMS: atom_id res chain seq x y z
N MET A 1 14.18 3.85 -7.66
CA MET A 1 13.06 4.51 -6.98
C MET A 1 13.14 4.22 -5.49
N LEU A 2 13.09 5.26 -4.68
CA LEU A 2 13.30 5.10 -3.24
C LEU A 2 12.03 4.64 -2.53
N THR A 3 12.23 3.85 -1.46
CA THR A 3 11.14 3.46 -0.56
C THR A 3 10.47 4.71 0.00
N GLY A 4 9.14 4.74 -0.05
CA GLY A 4 8.35 5.89 0.39
C GLY A 4 8.10 6.94 -0.68
N SER A 5 8.69 6.82 -1.87
CA SER A 5 8.37 7.74 -2.97
C SER A 5 6.89 7.65 -3.32
N VAL A 6 6.25 8.79 -3.50
CA VAL A 6 4.89 8.87 -4.02
C VAL A 6 4.98 8.97 -5.53
N ILE A 7 4.35 8.02 -6.20
CA ILE A 7 4.41 7.90 -7.66
C ILE A 7 3.03 8.19 -8.22
N ARG A 8 2.98 9.07 -9.20
CA ARG A 8 1.75 9.36 -9.93
C ARG A 8 1.70 8.55 -11.21
N PHE A 9 0.75 7.63 -11.24
CA PHE A 9 0.39 6.91 -12.44
C PHE A 9 -0.73 7.66 -13.16
N ARG A 10 -1.12 7.19 -14.32
CA ARG A 10 -2.12 7.86 -15.14
C ARG A 10 -3.45 8.12 -14.41
N ARG A 11 -3.89 7.20 -13.57
CA ARG A 11 -5.21 7.27 -12.93
C ARG A 11 -5.20 7.25 -11.41
N HIS A 12 -4.03 7.10 -10.80
CA HIS A 12 -3.94 7.02 -9.35
C HIS A 12 -2.51 7.30 -8.90
N ASP A 13 -2.39 7.61 -7.63
CA ASP A 13 -1.12 7.71 -6.95
C ASP A 13 -0.84 6.44 -6.16
N ALA A 14 0.42 6.15 -5.90
CA ALA A 14 0.83 5.00 -5.12
C ALA A 14 2.11 5.32 -4.35
N VAL A 15 2.34 4.55 -3.29
CA VAL A 15 3.55 4.66 -2.46
C VAL A 15 4.48 3.49 -2.78
N CYS A 16 5.72 3.77 -3.11
CA CYS A 16 6.71 2.74 -3.42
C CYS A 16 7.23 2.08 -2.15
N LEU A 17 7.17 0.76 -2.08
CA LEU A 17 7.80 -0.02 -1.02
C LEU A 17 9.26 -0.33 -1.35
N GLY A 18 9.56 -0.53 -2.61
CA GLY A 18 10.89 -0.87 -3.06
C GLY A 18 10.87 -1.42 -4.47
N GLU A 19 12.06 -1.75 -4.96
CA GLU A 19 12.24 -2.28 -6.31
C GLU A 19 13.04 -3.57 -6.22
N ILE A 20 12.58 -4.61 -6.90
CA ILE A 20 13.24 -5.91 -6.94
C ILE A 20 13.37 -6.31 -8.41
N HIS A 21 14.59 -6.53 -8.88
CA HIS A 21 14.87 -6.91 -10.26
C HIS A 21 14.20 -5.99 -11.29
N GLY A 22 14.25 -4.68 -11.04
CA GLY A 22 13.70 -3.68 -11.94
C GLY A 22 12.18 -3.51 -11.87
N VAL A 23 11.51 -4.23 -10.99
CA VAL A 23 10.08 -4.12 -10.79
C VAL A 23 9.79 -3.36 -9.50
N SER A 24 9.01 -2.29 -9.59
CA SER A 24 8.58 -1.52 -8.43
C SER A 24 7.35 -2.17 -7.80
N TYR A 25 7.33 -2.22 -6.47
CA TYR A 25 6.17 -2.69 -5.71
C TYR A 25 5.56 -1.51 -4.98
N VAL A 26 4.29 -1.27 -5.24
CA VAL A 26 3.61 -0.06 -4.82
C VAL A 26 2.29 -0.34 -4.10
N CYS A 27 1.97 0.50 -3.13
CA CYS A 27 0.69 0.49 -2.42
C CYS A 27 -0.16 1.64 -2.93
N ARG A 28 -1.34 1.34 -3.43
CA ARG A 28 -2.22 2.34 -4.04
C ARG A 28 -2.75 3.33 -3.01
N VAL A 29 -2.76 4.61 -3.38
CA VAL A 29 -3.41 5.67 -2.63
C VAL A 29 -4.85 5.80 -3.12
N ILE A 30 -5.81 5.78 -2.19
CA ILE A 30 -7.24 5.75 -2.48
C ILE A 30 -7.92 6.88 -1.69
N ALA A 31 -8.83 7.61 -2.32
CA ALA A 31 -9.62 8.60 -1.61
C ALA A 31 -10.49 7.93 -0.54
N THR A 32 -10.62 8.56 0.61
CA THR A 32 -11.41 7.98 1.73
C THR A 32 -12.88 7.78 1.38
N THR A 33 -13.39 8.58 0.44
CA THR A 33 -14.77 8.50 -0.04
C THR A 33 -14.97 7.44 -1.11
N GLU A 34 -13.88 6.90 -1.65
CA GLU A 34 -13.92 5.92 -2.72
C GLU A 34 -13.97 4.51 -2.13
N THR A 35 -14.85 3.68 -2.63
CA THR A 35 -14.97 2.26 -2.33
C THR A 35 -15.04 1.87 -0.84
N THR A 36 -15.26 0.60 -0.60
CA THR A 36 -15.28 0.01 0.74
C THR A 36 -13.86 -0.02 1.31
N TRP A 37 -13.74 0.30 2.59
CA TRP A 37 -12.48 0.19 3.31
C TRP A 37 -12.01 -1.26 3.42
N HIS A 38 -10.72 -1.44 3.25
CA HIS A 38 -10.06 -2.73 3.43
C HIS A 38 -9.28 -2.71 4.75
N ARG A 39 -9.15 -3.87 5.39
CA ARG A 39 -8.40 -3.97 6.66
C ARG A 39 -6.93 -3.53 6.55
N ALA A 40 -6.37 -3.54 5.33
CA ALA A 40 -5.00 -3.11 5.07
C ALA A 40 -4.90 -1.61 4.77
N ASP A 41 -6.00 -0.86 4.85
CA ASP A 41 -5.99 0.57 4.55
C ASP A 41 -5.50 1.36 5.76
N VAL A 42 -4.54 2.26 5.51
CA VAL A 42 -3.99 3.19 6.50
C VAL A 42 -4.36 4.60 6.08
N PRO A 43 -5.23 5.28 6.84
CA PRO A 43 -5.55 6.67 6.53
C PRO A 43 -4.37 7.58 6.83
N LEU A 44 -4.19 8.59 6.01
CA LEU A 44 -3.16 9.60 6.20
C LEU A 44 -3.80 10.87 6.76
N SER A 45 -3.10 11.52 7.70
CA SER A 45 -3.53 12.81 8.21
C SER A 45 -3.34 13.90 7.17
N MET A 46 -3.95 15.04 7.38
CA MET A 46 -3.80 16.20 6.49
C MET A 46 -2.33 16.62 6.36
N ILE A 47 -1.60 16.60 7.48
CA ILE A 47 -0.17 16.95 7.49
C ILE A 47 0.64 15.93 6.68
N GLU A 48 0.37 14.64 6.88
CA GLU A 48 1.05 13.58 6.14
C GLU A 48 0.81 13.69 4.64
N CYS A 49 -0.43 13.98 4.25
CA CYS A 49 -0.78 14.21 2.84
C CYS A 49 -0.05 15.42 2.26
N SER A 50 -0.04 16.53 3.00
CA SER A 50 0.62 17.76 2.57
C SER A 50 2.12 17.55 2.38
N GLU A 51 2.78 16.91 3.33
CA GLU A 51 4.21 16.62 3.24
C GLU A 51 4.57 15.71 2.07
N ALA A 52 3.68 14.81 1.73
CA ALA A 52 3.89 13.82 0.68
C ALA A 52 3.47 14.30 -0.71
N GLY A 53 2.91 15.49 -0.83
CA GLY A 53 2.39 16.00 -2.12
C GLY A 53 1.11 15.30 -2.56
N LEU A 54 0.34 14.77 -1.63
CA LEU A 54 -0.92 14.08 -1.89
C LEU A 54 -2.11 15.00 -1.62
N ARG A 55 -3.24 14.68 -2.23
CA ARG A 55 -4.52 15.30 -1.90
C ARG A 55 -4.90 14.94 -0.46
N PRO A 56 -5.66 15.80 0.25
CA PRO A 56 -6.19 15.43 1.56
C PRO A 56 -7.22 14.29 1.45
N ASP A 57 -7.55 13.70 2.58
CA ASP A 57 -8.57 12.65 2.68
C ASP A 57 -8.27 11.43 1.81
N VAL A 58 -7.06 10.90 1.94
CA VAL A 58 -6.67 9.67 1.28
C VAL A 58 -6.20 8.63 2.30
N ARG A 59 -6.21 7.39 1.86
CA ARG A 59 -5.64 6.27 2.60
C ARG A 59 -4.75 5.44 1.69
N VAL A 60 -3.80 4.75 2.27
CA VAL A 60 -2.90 3.85 1.54
C VAL A 60 -3.40 2.42 1.72
N ARG A 61 -3.66 1.74 0.64
CA ARG A 61 -4.01 0.32 0.69
C ARG A 61 -2.73 -0.50 0.77
N CYS A 62 -2.41 -0.96 1.97
CA CYS A 62 -1.13 -1.57 2.28
C CYS A 62 -1.05 -3.04 1.85
N TRP A 63 -1.36 -3.29 0.60
CA TRP A 63 -1.11 -4.55 -0.07
C TRP A 63 -0.46 -4.27 -1.43
N PRO A 64 0.86 -4.52 -1.54
CA PRO A 64 1.61 -4.08 -2.71
C PRO A 64 1.25 -4.85 -3.97
N LYS A 65 1.37 -4.15 -5.08
CA LYS A 65 1.27 -4.72 -6.42
C LYS A 65 2.43 -4.21 -7.25
N ALA A 66 2.79 -4.97 -8.28
CA ALA A 66 3.80 -4.52 -9.23
C ALA A 66 3.31 -3.31 -9.99
N GLY A 67 4.15 -2.30 -10.13
CA GLY A 67 3.87 -1.10 -10.87
C GLY A 67 4.98 -0.81 -11.88
N VAL A 68 4.59 -0.28 -13.04
CA VAL A 68 5.52 0.08 -14.10
C VAL A 68 5.23 1.51 -14.54
N GLY A 69 6.28 2.29 -14.71
CA GLY A 69 6.18 3.67 -15.13
C GLY A 69 5.80 4.60 -13.98
N GLY A 70 5.15 5.71 -14.33
CA GLY A 70 4.78 6.71 -13.35
C GLY A 70 5.86 7.75 -13.10
N VAL A 71 5.50 8.80 -12.38
CA VAL A 71 6.38 9.93 -12.08
C VAL A 71 6.40 10.14 -10.58
N VAL A 72 7.59 10.32 -10.00
CA VAL A 72 7.73 10.65 -8.58
C VAL A 72 7.24 12.08 -8.36
N VAL A 73 6.26 12.23 -7.48
CA VAL A 73 5.64 13.54 -7.17
C VAL A 73 5.81 13.94 -5.71
N GLY A 74 6.29 13.06 -4.86
CA GLY A 74 6.46 13.33 -3.45
C GLY A 74 7.18 12.22 -2.72
N GLN A 75 7.22 12.34 -1.39
CA GLN A 75 7.89 11.39 -0.52
C GLN A 75 7.17 11.33 0.82
N LEU A 76 6.82 10.15 1.28
CA LEU A 76 6.32 9.97 2.65
C LEU A 76 7.46 10.15 3.65
N SER A 77 7.15 10.74 4.79
CA SER A 77 8.10 10.80 5.90
C SER A 77 8.43 9.39 6.41
N GLY A 78 9.58 9.24 7.07
CA GLY A 78 9.98 7.96 7.64
C GLY A 78 8.97 7.42 8.65
N VAL A 79 8.36 8.29 9.43
CA VAL A 79 7.34 7.91 10.42
C VAL A 79 6.10 7.35 9.73
N THR A 80 5.60 8.04 8.72
CA THR A 80 4.44 7.59 7.95
C THR A 80 4.75 6.29 7.22
N MET A 81 5.93 6.21 6.62
CA MET A 81 6.34 5.01 5.91
C MET A 81 6.46 3.79 6.82
N ALA A 82 6.92 3.98 8.05
CA ALA A 82 6.97 2.91 9.04
C ALA A 82 5.58 2.32 9.33
N ARG A 83 4.56 3.17 9.39
CA ARG A 83 3.17 2.73 9.56
C ARG A 83 2.69 1.92 8.36
N VAL A 84 3.01 2.36 7.15
CA VAL A 84 2.67 1.65 5.92
C VAL A 84 3.34 0.28 5.89
N ILE A 85 4.63 0.22 6.18
CA ILE A 85 5.39 -1.04 6.20
C ILE A 85 4.81 -1.99 7.26
N ALA A 86 4.49 -1.50 8.45
CA ALA A 86 3.89 -2.31 9.51
C ALA A 86 2.55 -2.90 9.06
N ALA A 87 1.73 -2.11 8.37
CA ALA A 87 0.45 -2.58 7.85
C ALA A 87 0.63 -3.63 6.75
N VAL A 88 1.61 -3.46 5.88
CA VAL A 88 1.94 -4.46 4.85
C VAL A 88 2.36 -5.78 5.49
N LYS A 89 3.22 -5.73 6.50
CA LYS A 89 3.68 -6.93 7.21
C LYS A 89 2.52 -7.62 7.92
N ARG A 90 1.64 -6.86 8.56
CA ARG A 90 0.46 -7.41 9.23
C ARG A 90 -0.47 -8.09 8.23
N GLU A 91 -0.73 -7.46 7.10
CA GLU A 91 -1.58 -8.04 6.06
C GLU A 91 -0.95 -9.31 5.49
N ALA A 92 0.36 -9.33 5.26
CA ALA A 92 1.07 -10.51 4.79
C ALA A 92 0.94 -11.67 5.78
N ALA A 93 1.09 -11.38 7.08
CA ALA A 93 0.95 -12.39 8.14
C ALA A 93 -0.47 -12.94 8.21
N LEU A 94 -1.47 -12.07 8.11
CA LEU A 94 -2.88 -12.48 8.11
C LEU A 94 -3.21 -13.37 6.90
N ARG A 95 -2.72 -13.00 5.72
CA ARG A 95 -2.94 -13.80 4.51
C ARG A 95 -2.26 -15.16 4.59
N ALA A 96 -1.05 -15.20 5.12
CA ALA A 96 -0.35 -16.46 5.33
C ALA A 96 -1.11 -17.37 6.29
N PHE A 97 -1.64 -16.83 7.38
CA PHE A 97 -2.47 -17.55 8.31
C PHE A 97 -3.76 -18.07 7.66
N GLU A 98 -4.45 -17.21 6.92
CA GLU A 98 -5.67 -17.56 6.22
C GLU A 98 -5.41 -18.63 5.16
N ASP A 99 -4.33 -18.53 4.43
CA ASP A 99 -3.96 -19.54 3.44
C ASP A 99 -3.63 -20.88 4.08
N GLY A 100 -2.91 -20.88 5.20
CA GLY A 100 -2.63 -22.09 5.97
C GLY A 100 -3.90 -22.74 6.49
N TRP A 101 -4.82 -21.95 7.00
CA TRP A 101 -6.13 -22.41 7.46
C TRP A 101 -6.95 -23.01 6.30
N ARG A 102 -6.98 -22.31 5.18
CA ARG A 102 -7.70 -22.74 3.97
C ARG A 102 -7.17 -24.05 3.42
N LEU A 103 -5.87 -24.26 3.47
CA LEU A 103 -5.25 -25.50 3.02
C LEU A 103 -5.68 -26.69 3.86
N ARG A 104 -5.84 -26.48 5.17
CA ARG A 104 -6.33 -27.55 6.06
C ARG A 104 -7.80 -27.86 5.83
N ASP A 105 -8.62 -26.83 5.72
CA ASP A 105 -10.07 -26.99 5.47
C ASP A 105 -10.34 -27.48 4.06
N GLY A 106 -9.60 -26.99 3.07
CA GLY A 106 -9.76 -27.39 1.67
C GLY A 106 -9.60 -28.88 1.47
N ARG A 107 -8.84 -29.56 2.31
CA ARG A 107 -8.70 -31.01 2.23
C ARG A 107 -9.94 -31.76 2.69
N THR A 108 -10.67 -31.18 3.62
CA THR A 108 -11.91 -31.80 4.11
C THR A 108 -13.11 -31.51 3.22
N GLU A 109 -13.04 -30.43 2.45
CA GLU A 109 -14.11 -30.00 1.56
C GLU A 109 -14.09 -30.71 0.20
N ARG A 110 -13.03 -31.38 -0.09
CA ARG A 110 -12.86 -32.11 -1.37
C ARG A 110 -13.34 -33.57 -1.27
#